data_2467f7b5893839bf10ed2cf18da5a6c2
#
_entry.id   2467f7b5893839bf10ed2cf18da5a6c2
#
_cell.length_a   1.000
_cell.length_b   1.000
_cell.length_c   1.000
_cell.angle_alpha   90.00
_cell.angle_beta   90.00
_cell.angle_gamma   90.00
#
_symmetry.space_group_name_H-M   'P 1'
#
loop_
_entity.id
_entity.type
_entity.pdbx_description
1 polymer ?
#
loop_
_entity_poly.entity_id
_entity_poly.type
_entity_poly.pdbx_seq_one_letter_code
_entity_poly.pdbx_strand_id
1 'polypeptide(L)'
;HIASSSPEIGAEASLENRKESHFMKLFSLGISGFQSFGPGTTTISFEDVTYLLGPNGAGKTATLQALARMFGFEPALRRLRRSDFHVPLGEQDVPPQRTLWIEADFSFDETVDDEDDDTVPPFFSQMTLRSEGDVPRIRFRLEGVLHPDGDVEERFIYVTRADENGQPITVKPVAKRERDEIQLHYLPARRDPADHVAYGATALLGRLLRAV
;
A
#
# COMPACT_ATOMS: atom_id res chain seq x y z
N HIS A 1 24.91 64.19 10.01
CA HIS A 1 23.68 63.49 9.56
C HIS A 1 24.10 62.25 8.75
N ILE A 2 24.06 61.14 9.42
CA ILE A 2 24.32 59.86 8.82
C ILE A 2 22.97 59.12 8.77
N ALA A 3 22.43 58.90 7.57
CA ALA A 3 21.25 58.08 7.35
C ALA A 3 21.70 56.65 7.21
N SER A 4 21.29 55.78 8.13
CA SER A 4 21.45 54.34 8.06
C SER A 4 20.28 53.75 7.29
N SER A 5 20.52 53.21 6.11
CA SER A 5 19.60 52.38 5.37
C SER A 5 19.87 50.92 5.74
N SER A 6 18.93 50.30 6.44
CA SER A 6 18.90 48.86 6.66
C SER A 6 18.41 48.15 5.37
N PRO A 7 19.01 47.06 4.95
CA PRO A 7 18.45 46.25 3.87
C PRO A 7 17.33 45.34 4.43
N GLU A 8 16.11 45.52 3.93
CA GLU A 8 15.04 44.55 4.07
C GLU A 8 15.46 43.30 3.28
N ILE A 9 15.75 42.24 4.02
CA ILE A 9 16.03 40.94 3.46
C ILE A 9 14.67 40.33 3.08
N GLY A 10 14.45 40.19 1.79
CA GLY A 10 13.28 39.57 1.20
C GLY A 10 13.09 38.12 1.66
N ALA A 11 12.12 37.92 2.54
CA ALA A 11 11.67 36.61 3.01
C ALA A 11 10.47 36.07 2.20
N GLU A 12 10.15 36.66 1.04
CA GLU A 12 8.96 36.26 0.26
C GLU A 12 9.23 35.34 -0.92
N ALA A 13 10.48 34.97 -1.22
CA ALA A 13 10.81 34.19 -2.42
C ALA A 13 10.86 32.66 -2.20
N SER A 14 10.47 32.15 -1.03
CA SER A 14 10.64 30.73 -0.70
C SER A 14 9.35 29.89 -0.59
N LEU A 15 8.18 30.45 -0.89
CA LEU A 15 6.91 29.74 -0.76
C LEU A 15 6.27 29.29 -2.10
N GLU A 16 6.82 29.71 -3.24
CA GLU A 16 6.19 29.43 -4.55
C GLU A 16 6.68 28.16 -5.27
N ASN A 17 7.49 27.32 -4.65
CA ASN A 17 7.93 26.07 -5.30
C ASN A 17 7.52 24.82 -4.52
N ARG A 18 6.34 24.82 -3.89
CA ARG A 18 5.66 23.58 -3.58
C ARG A 18 5.07 23.07 -4.90
N LYS A 19 5.82 22.20 -5.59
CA LYS A 19 5.24 21.28 -6.56
C LYS A 19 4.03 20.64 -5.87
N GLU A 20 2.85 20.87 -6.42
CA GLU A 20 1.62 20.20 -5.99
C GLU A 20 1.90 18.70 -6.01
N SER A 21 2.04 18.12 -4.84
CA SER A 21 2.23 16.69 -4.70
C SER A 21 0.86 16.07 -4.87
N HIS A 22 0.63 15.45 -6.02
CA HIS A 22 -0.54 14.60 -6.23
C HIS A 22 -0.50 13.49 -5.19
N PHE A 23 -1.35 13.60 -4.17
CA PHE A 23 -1.39 12.61 -3.10
C PHE A 23 -2.19 11.40 -3.56
N MET A 24 -1.48 10.29 -3.65
CA MET A 24 -2.10 8.98 -3.83
C MET A 24 -2.57 8.46 -2.47
N LYS A 25 -3.86 8.21 -2.31
CA LYS A 25 -4.47 7.70 -1.08
C LYS A 25 -4.87 6.24 -1.23
N LEU A 26 -4.56 5.42 -0.23
CA LEU A 26 -5.14 4.08 -0.13
C LEU A 26 -6.64 4.22 0.14
N PHE A 27 -7.46 3.80 -0.81
CA PHE A 27 -8.91 3.88 -0.74
C PHE A 27 -9.53 2.61 -0.12
N SER A 28 -9.09 1.43 -0.58
CA SER A 28 -9.60 0.17 -0.06
C SER A 28 -8.60 -0.97 -0.16
N LEU A 29 -8.82 -1.99 0.67
CA LEU A 29 -8.06 -3.23 0.68
C LEU A 29 -9.03 -4.40 0.62
N GLY A 30 -8.98 -5.18 -0.45
CA GLY A 30 -9.66 -6.46 -0.60
C GLY A 30 -8.74 -7.61 -0.18
N ILE A 31 -9.26 -8.55 0.59
CA ILE A 31 -8.48 -9.70 1.09
C ILE A 31 -9.30 -10.97 0.94
N SER A 32 -8.65 -12.04 0.49
CA SER A 32 -9.22 -13.38 0.42
C SER A 32 -8.16 -14.45 0.67
N GLY A 33 -8.49 -15.46 1.45
CA GLY A 33 -7.61 -16.60 1.73
C GLY A 33 -6.35 -16.28 2.53
N PHE A 34 -6.30 -15.13 3.22
CA PHE A 34 -5.11 -14.64 3.92
C PHE A 34 -5.28 -14.70 5.44
N GLN A 35 -4.48 -15.51 6.12
CA GLN A 35 -4.44 -15.65 7.58
C GLN A 35 -5.84 -15.88 8.20
N SER A 36 -6.39 -14.90 8.94
CA SER A 36 -7.74 -14.98 9.54
C SER A 36 -8.87 -14.72 8.54
N PHE A 37 -8.57 -14.26 7.32
CA PHE A 37 -9.55 -14.01 6.27
C PHE A 37 -9.75 -15.29 5.44
N GLY A 38 -10.97 -15.83 5.45
CA GLY A 38 -11.34 -17.00 4.67
C GLY A 38 -11.38 -16.75 3.15
N PRO A 39 -11.88 -17.70 2.37
CA PRO A 39 -11.91 -17.62 0.90
C PRO A 39 -12.90 -16.56 0.36
N GLY A 40 -13.85 -16.09 1.18
CA GLY A 40 -14.73 -14.98 0.81
C GLY A 40 -13.98 -13.65 0.82
N THR A 41 -14.32 -12.76 -0.11
CA THR A 41 -13.73 -11.42 -0.17
C THR A 41 -14.15 -10.59 1.04
N THR A 42 -13.16 -10.05 1.76
CA THR A 42 -13.36 -9.01 2.77
C THR A 42 -12.78 -7.71 2.26
N THR A 43 -13.59 -6.65 2.21
CA THR A 43 -13.15 -5.32 1.79
C THR A 43 -13.11 -4.39 2.99
N ILE A 44 -12.01 -3.65 3.13
CA ILE A 44 -11.76 -2.67 4.19
C ILE A 44 -11.54 -1.33 3.50
N SER A 45 -12.33 -0.32 3.85
CA SER A 45 -12.16 1.05 3.36
C SER A 45 -11.21 1.82 4.26
N PHE A 46 -10.45 2.74 3.66
CA PHE A 46 -9.47 3.58 4.35
C PHE A 46 -9.80 5.05 4.15
N GLU A 47 -9.51 5.82 5.17
CA GLU A 47 -9.53 7.27 5.19
C GLU A 47 -8.13 7.77 5.59
N ASP A 48 -7.93 9.09 5.69
CA ASP A 48 -6.63 9.68 6.09
C ASP A 48 -6.12 9.11 7.41
N VAL A 49 -7.04 8.81 8.33
CA VAL A 49 -6.76 8.08 9.58
C VAL A 49 -7.79 6.98 9.76
N THR A 50 -7.34 5.73 9.80
CA THR A 50 -8.21 4.58 9.92
C THR A 50 -7.92 3.80 11.19
N TYR A 51 -8.94 3.52 11.99
CA TYR A 51 -8.87 2.73 13.21
C TYR A 51 -9.46 1.34 13.00
N LEU A 52 -8.65 0.30 13.19
CA LEU A 52 -9.11 -1.09 13.16
C LEU A 52 -9.49 -1.53 14.56
N LEU A 53 -10.78 -1.68 14.82
CA LEU A 53 -11.33 -2.10 16.11
C LEU A 53 -11.92 -3.51 16.02
N GLY A 54 -11.85 -4.26 17.10
CA GLY A 54 -12.42 -5.60 17.17
C GLY A 54 -11.73 -6.49 18.20
N PRO A 55 -12.31 -7.68 18.52
CA PRO A 55 -11.72 -8.65 19.43
C PRO A 55 -10.40 -9.22 18.92
N ASN A 56 -9.70 -9.99 19.77
CA ASN A 56 -8.53 -10.73 19.34
C ASN A 56 -8.94 -11.77 18.28
N GLY A 57 -8.13 -11.91 17.24
CA GLY A 57 -8.44 -12.78 16.11
C GLY A 57 -9.33 -12.16 15.02
N ALA A 58 -9.87 -10.93 15.20
CA ALA A 58 -10.73 -10.26 14.21
C ALA A 58 -10.02 -9.81 12.91
N GLY A 59 -8.74 -10.14 12.72
CA GLY A 59 -8.03 -9.79 11.48
C GLY A 59 -7.27 -8.46 11.49
N LYS A 60 -7.30 -7.68 12.59
CA LYS A 60 -6.60 -6.38 12.64
C LYS A 60 -5.12 -6.46 12.24
N THR A 61 -4.39 -7.38 12.85
CA THR A 61 -2.97 -7.61 12.54
C THR A 61 -2.80 -8.17 11.13
N ALA A 62 -3.69 -9.07 10.69
CA ALA A 62 -3.67 -9.64 9.35
C ALA A 62 -3.86 -8.57 8.29
N THR A 63 -4.74 -7.58 8.49
CA THR A 63 -4.91 -6.42 7.60
C THR A 63 -3.60 -5.64 7.42
N LEU A 64 -2.94 -5.31 8.53
CA LEU A 64 -1.65 -4.59 8.47
C LEU A 64 -0.55 -5.43 7.81
N GLN A 65 -0.55 -6.74 8.08
CA GLN A 65 0.40 -7.66 7.45
C GLN A 65 0.12 -7.84 5.95
N ALA A 66 -1.15 -7.85 5.52
CA ALA A 66 -1.51 -7.86 4.11
C ALA A 66 -0.91 -6.66 3.36
N LEU A 67 -1.07 -5.45 3.90
CA LEU A 67 -0.41 -4.25 3.36
C LEU A 67 1.12 -4.36 3.37
N ALA A 68 1.70 -4.92 4.44
CA ALA A 68 3.15 -5.12 4.53
C ALA A 68 3.67 -6.14 3.50
N ARG A 69 2.87 -7.18 3.14
CA ARG A 69 3.20 -8.10 2.04
C ARG A 69 3.23 -7.38 0.69
N MET A 70 2.36 -6.40 0.49
CA MET A 70 2.31 -5.62 -0.75
C MET A 70 3.42 -4.57 -0.82
N PHE A 71 3.55 -3.73 0.21
CA PHE A 71 4.30 -2.47 0.15
C PHE A 71 5.30 -2.27 1.29
N GLY A 72 5.55 -3.27 2.13
CA GLY A 72 6.47 -3.15 3.25
C GLY A 72 7.82 -2.59 2.81
N PHE A 73 8.35 -1.60 3.54
CA PHE A 73 9.65 -0.99 3.24
C PHE A 73 10.78 -2.04 3.19
N GLU A 74 10.77 -2.98 4.12
CA GLU A 74 11.75 -4.07 4.15
C GLU A 74 11.36 -5.17 3.15
N PRO A 75 12.24 -5.53 2.19
CA PRO A 75 11.96 -6.56 1.20
C PRO A 75 11.56 -7.92 1.80
N ALA A 76 12.07 -8.23 3.00
CA ALA A 76 11.72 -9.47 3.72
C ALA A 76 10.25 -9.53 4.14
N LEU A 77 9.58 -8.38 4.33
CA LEU A 77 8.16 -8.30 4.63
C LEU A 77 7.28 -8.54 3.40
N ARG A 78 7.79 -8.30 2.19
CA ARG A 78 7.05 -8.39 0.93
C ARG A 78 6.88 -9.81 0.41
N ARG A 79 7.48 -10.82 1.06
CA ARG A 79 7.38 -12.22 0.65
C ARG A 79 6.21 -12.91 1.33
N LEU A 80 5.41 -13.63 0.54
CA LEU A 80 4.41 -14.54 1.07
C LEU A 80 5.07 -15.74 1.75
N ARG A 81 4.44 -16.20 2.82
CA ARG A 81 4.86 -17.35 3.61
C ARG A 81 3.73 -18.35 3.71
N ARG A 82 4.02 -19.61 4.00
CA ARG A 82 3.00 -20.65 4.25
C ARG A 82 1.97 -20.21 5.31
N SER A 83 2.42 -19.51 6.35
CA SER A 83 1.55 -18.99 7.42
C SER A 83 0.61 -17.87 6.98
N ASP A 84 0.77 -17.33 5.78
CA ASP A 84 -0.10 -16.30 5.25
C ASP A 84 -1.36 -16.88 4.61
N PHE A 85 -1.37 -18.17 4.28
CA PHE A 85 -2.54 -18.84 3.71
C PHE A 85 -3.53 -19.23 4.79
N HIS A 86 -4.80 -18.92 4.55
CA HIS A 86 -5.87 -19.28 5.47
C HIS A 86 -6.03 -20.78 5.60
N VAL A 87 -6.14 -21.25 6.85
CA VAL A 87 -6.48 -22.63 7.20
C VAL A 87 -7.75 -22.59 8.04
N PRO A 88 -8.87 -23.16 7.55
CA PRO A 88 -10.10 -23.20 8.33
C PRO A 88 -9.93 -24.00 9.63
N LEU A 89 -10.58 -23.53 10.69
CA LEU A 89 -10.57 -24.25 11.95
C LEU A 89 -11.29 -25.60 11.79
N GLY A 90 -10.62 -26.69 12.22
CA GLY A 90 -11.19 -28.03 12.14
C GLY A 90 -11.17 -28.66 10.73
N GLU A 91 -10.37 -28.11 9.82
CA GLU A 91 -10.19 -28.71 8.49
C GLU A 91 -9.67 -30.15 8.62
N GLN A 92 -10.38 -31.10 8.01
CA GLN A 92 -10.01 -32.51 7.97
C GLN A 92 -9.38 -32.88 6.60
N ASP A 93 -9.92 -32.31 5.53
CA ASP A 93 -9.44 -32.57 4.17
C ASP A 93 -8.56 -31.40 3.72
N VAL A 94 -7.26 -31.65 3.64
CA VAL A 94 -6.30 -30.65 3.16
C VAL A 94 -6.41 -30.54 1.64
N PRO A 95 -6.74 -29.36 1.09
CA PRO A 95 -6.85 -29.18 -0.35
C PRO A 95 -5.48 -29.37 -1.03
N PRO A 96 -5.44 -29.75 -2.31
CA PRO A 96 -4.21 -29.95 -3.06
C PRO A 96 -3.40 -28.67 -3.19
N GLN A 97 -4.04 -27.53 -3.14
CA GLN A 97 -3.39 -26.22 -3.10
C GLN A 97 -4.26 -25.20 -2.37
N ARG A 98 -3.64 -24.16 -1.80
CA ARG A 98 -4.34 -23.01 -1.23
C ARG A 98 -4.03 -21.78 -2.04
N THR A 99 -5.01 -20.93 -2.19
CA THR A 99 -4.85 -19.66 -2.88
C THR A 99 -5.19 -18.50 -1.94
N LEU A 100 -4.54 -17.39 -2.15
CA LEU A 100 -4.89 -16.12 -1.54
C LEU A 100 -4.76 -15.01 -2.57
N TRP A 101 -5.44 -13.91 -2.31
CA TRP A 101 -5.15 -12.64 -2.98
C TRP A 101 -5.40 -11.46 -2.05
N ILE A 102 -4.66 -10.40 -2.29
CA ILE A 102 -4.75 -9.11 -1.61
C ILE A 102 -4.79 -8.04 -2.69
N GLU A 103 -5.80 -7.18 -2.66
CA GLU A 103 -5.96 -6.05 -3.59
C GLU A 103 -5.92 -4.74 -2.83
N ALA A 104 -5.16 -3.78 -3.32
CA ALA A 104 -5.11 -2.42 -2.81
C ALA A 104 -5.51 -1.44 -3.91
N ASP A 105 -6.59 -0.70 -3.68
CA ASP A 105 -7.05 0.38 -4.53
C ASP A 105 -6.55 1.72 -3.98
N PHE A 106 -5.92 2.48 -4.86
CA PHE A 106 -5.50 3.84 -4.58
C PHE A 106 -6.28 4.81 -5.45
N SER A 107 -6.70 5.93 -4.87
CA SER A 107 -7.29 7.07 -5.58
C SER A 107 -6.31 8.24 -5.60
N PHE A 108 -6.50 9.13 -6.57
CA PHE A 108 -5.78 10.40 -6.63
C PHE A 108 -6.73 11.51 -6.20
N ASP A 109 -6.27 12.43 -5.36
CA ASP A 109 -7.05 13.62 -5.04
C ASP A 109 -7.15 14.48 -6.31
N GLU A 110 -8.37 14.74 -6.77
CA GLU A 110 -8.63 15.74 -7.78
C GLU A 110 -8.48 17.12 -7.11
N THR A 111 -7.45 17.85 -7.43
CA THR A 111 -7.43 19.29 -7.18
C THR A 111 -8.38 19.93 -8.19
N VAL A 112 -9.45 20.55 -7.69
CA VAL A 112 -10.65 21.01 -8.42
C VAL A 112 -10.38 22.16 -9.42
N ASP A 113 -9.14 22.61 -9.60
CA ASP A 113 -8.86 23.91 -10.26
C ASP A 113 -7.99 23.86 -11.51
N ASP A 114 -7.57 22.71 -12.04
CA ASP A 114 -6.79 22.70 -13.27
C ASP A 114 -7.53 22.02 -14.41
N GLU A 115 -7.85 22.82 -15.45
CA GLU A 115 -8.35 22.36 -16.77
C GLU A 115 -7.31 21.49 -17.53
N ASP A 116 -6.12 21.29 -16.99
CA ASP A 116 -5.08 20.40 -17.51
C ASP A 116 -5.13 19.03 -16.83
N ASP A 117 -5.67 18.10 -17.52
CA ASP A 117 -6.14 16.72 -17.33
C ASP A 117 -5.09 15.69 -16.81
N ASP A 118 -4.12 16.03 -15.98
CA ASP A 118 -3.09 15.09 -15.51
C ASP A 118 -2.99 14.98 -13.97
N THR A 119 -4.13 14.65 -13.31
CA THR A 119 -4.16 14.31 -11.87
C THR A 119 -3.40 13.03 -11.53
N VAL A 120 -3.17 12.17 -12.52
CA VAL A 120 -2.41 10.93 -12.34
C VAL A 120 -0.93 11.18 -12.68
N PRO A 121 0.02 10.93 -11.75
CA PRO A 121 1.43 11.03 -12.07
C PRO A 121 1.77 10.30 -13.37
N PRO A 122 2.60 10.85 -14.26
CA PRO A 122 2.93 10.23 -15.56
C PRO A 122 3.41 8.79 -15.46
N PHE A 123 4.02 8.45 -14.32
CA PHE A 123 4.47 7.11 -13.98
C PHE A 123 3.31 6.09 -13.93
N PHE A 124 2.14 6.51 -13.43
CA PHE A 124 0.98 5.63 -13.26
C PHE A 124 -0.08 5.79 -14.35
N SER A 125 0.06 6.74 -15.26
CA SER A 125 -0.97 7.09 -16.26
C SER A 125 -1.41 5.91 -17.14
N GLN A 126 -0.50 4.99 -17.47
CA GLN A 126 -0.79 3.81 -18.28
C GLN A 126 -1.39 2.63 -17.48
N MET A 127 -1.50 2.75 -16.17
CA MET A 127 -1.89 1.68 -15.25
C MET A 127 -3.20 1.97 -14.54
N THR A 128 -3.84 3.08 -14.89
CA THR A 128 -5.07 3.55 -14.26
C THR A 128 -6.25 2.69 -14.66
N LEU A 129 -7.02 2.24 -13.67
CA LEU A 129 -8.33 1.66 -13.85
C LEU A 129 -9.33 2.82 -14.01
N ARG A 130 -9.79 3.06 -15.23
CA ARG A 130 -10.77 4.12 -15.53
C ARG A 130 -12.14 3.47 -15.73
N SER A 131 -13.12 3.91 -14.95
CA SER A 131 -14.53 3.75 -15.26
C SER A 131 -15.06 5.10 -15.76
N GLU A 132 -16.01 5.10 -16.67
CA GLU A 132 -16.57 6.32 -17.28
C GLU A 132 -17.21 7.18 -16.18
N GLY A 133 -16.67 8.38 -15.93
CA GLY A 133 -17.14 9.31 -14.90
C GLY A 133 -16.63 9.08 -13.47
N ASP A 134 -15.68 8.18 -13.26
CA ASP A 134 -15.10 7.88 -11.95
C ASP A 134 -13.70 8.50 -11.76
N VAL A 135 -13.37 8.77 -10.48
CA VAL A 135 -12.02 9.21 -10.08
C VAL A 135 -10.99 8.17 -10.53
N PRO A 136 -9.89 8.58 -11.16
CA PRO A 136 -8.83 7.65 -11.57
C PRO A 136 -8.31 6.83 -10.39
N ARG A 137 -8.23 5.52 -10.56
CA ARG A 137 -7.75 4.58 -9.53
C ARG A 137 -6.63 3.72 -10.07
N ILE A 138 -5.73 3.32 -9.17
CA ILE A 138 -4.74 2.28 -9.45
C ILE A 138 -5.02 1.11 -8.52
N ARG A 139 -5.16 -0.08 -9.10
CA ARG A 139 -5.39 -1.31 -8.37
C ARG A 139 -4.18 -2.22 -8.48
N PHE A 140 -3.56 -2.48 -7.34
CA PHE A 140 -2.54 -3.51 -7.19
C PHE A 140 -3.15 -4.80 -6.67
N ARG A 141 -2.66 -5.94 -7.15
CA ARG A 141 -3.06 -7.25 -6.64
C ARG A 141 -1.85 -8.14 -6.43
N LEU A 142 -1.75 -8.69 -5.22
CA LEU A 142 -0.81 -9.76 -4.86
C LEU A 142 -1.59 -11.07 -4.82
N GLU A 143 -1.19 -12.02 -5.62
CA GLU A 143 -1.74 -13.37 -5.62
C GLU A 143 -0.72 -14.36 -5.11
N GLY A 144 -1.17 -15.37 -4.39
CA GLY A 144 -0.34 -16.45 -3.89
C GLY A 144 -0.98 -17.81 -4.07
N VAL A 145 -0.16 -18.80 -4.39
CA VAL A 145 -0.51 -20.22 -4.42
C VAL A 145 0.45 -20.98 -3.54
N LEU A 146 -0.07 -21.71 -2.58
CA LEU A 146 0.69 -22.66 -1.76
C LEU A 146 0.47 -24.06 -2.32
N HIS A 147 1.55 -24.66 -2.78
CA HIS A 147 1.58 -26.03 -3.33
C HIS A 147 1.72 -27.10 -2.23
N PRO A 148 1.39 -28.37 -2.52
CA PRO A 148 1.46 -29.46 -1.53
C PRO A 148 2.86 -29.73 -0.98
N ASP A 149 3.90 -29.50 -1.77
CA ASP A 149 5.31 -29.57 -1.37
C ASP A 149 5.72 -28.44 -0.44
N GLY A 150 4.82 -27.43 -0.31
CA GLY A 150 4.97 -26.26 0.53
C GLY A 150 5.68 -25.10 -0.15
N ASP A 151 5.91 -25.16 -1.44
CA ASP A 151 6.39 -24.04 -2.21
C ASP A 151 5.28 -22.98 -2.34
N VAL A 152 5.70 -21.71 -2.31
CA VAL A 152 4.82 -20.56 -2.45
C VAL A 152 5.14 -19.84 -3.75
N GLU A 153 4.21 -19.87 -4.67
CA GLU A 153 4.25 -19.06 -5.88
C GLU A 153 3.52 -17.74 -5.61
N GLU A 154 4.14 -16.61 -6.00
CA GLU A 154 3.55 -15.28 -5.81
C GLU A 154 3.61 -14.46 -7.10
N ARG A 155 2.57 -13.67 -7.34
CA ARG A 155 2.47 -12.75 -8.47
C ARG A 155 1.96 -11.40 -8.01
N PHE A 156 2.69 -10.32 -8.33
CA PHE A 156 2.30 -8.95 -8.03
C PHE A 156 2.02 -8.19 -9.32
N ILE A 157 0.79 -7.72 -9.48
CA ILE A 157 0.24 -7.22 -10.74
C ILE A 157 -0.56 -5.94 -10.54
N TYR A 158 -0.67 -5.16 -11.62
CA TYR A 158 -1.70 -4.14 -11.81
C TYR A 158 -2.94 -4.75 -12.44
N VAL A 159 -4.11 -4.39 -11.95
CA VAL A 159 -5.39 -4.67 -12.58
C VAL A 159 -5.76 -3.42 -13.40
N THR A 160 -5.66 -3.52 -14.72
CA THR A 160 -5.96 -2.40 -15.62
C THR A 160 -7.39 -2.44 -16.17
N ARG A 161 -8.07 -3.58 -16.04
CA ARG A 161 -9.47 -3.75 -16.34
C ARG A 161 -10.08 -4.84 -15.46
N ALA A 162 -11.27 -4.57 -14.94
CA ALA A 162 -12.05 -5.53 -14.14
C ALA A 162 -13.44 -5.72 -14.77
N ASP A 163 -14.10 -6.84 -14.44
CA ASP A 163 -15.50 -7.08 -14.79
C ASP A 163 -16.46 -6.37 -13.82
N GLU A 164 -17.77 -6.55 -14.03
CA GLU A 164 -18.83 -5.98 -13.19
C GLU A 164 -18.78 -6.46 -11.73
N ASN A 165 -18.15 -7.60 -11.48
CA ASN A 165 -17.94 -8.15 -10.14
C ASN A 165 -16.59 -7.74 -9.53
N GLY A 166 -15.83 -6.86 -10.20
CA GLY A 166 -14.51 -6.40 -9.78
C GLY A 166 -13.38 -7.41 -10.04
N GLN A 167 -13.65 -8.54 -10.76
CA GLN A 167 -12.61 -9.54 -11.03
C GLN A 167 -11.68 -9.05 -12.14
N PRO A 168 -10.36 -9.33 -12.04
CA PRO A 168 -9.39 -8.90 -13.03
C PRO A 168 -9.65 -9.50 -14.41
N ILE A 169 -9.80 -8.66 -15.44
CA ILE A 169 -9.86 -9.08 -16.86
C ILE A 169 -8.49 -8.87 -17.52
N THR A 170 -7.88 -7.71 -17.29
CA THR A 170 -6.57 -7.38 -17.87
C THR A 170 -5.63 -6.99 -16.76
N VAL A 171 -4.46 -7.61 -16.75
CA VAL A 171 -3.43 -7.40 -15.73
C VAL A 171 -2.07 -7.14 -16.37
N LYS A 172 -1.21 -6.39 -15.67
CA LYS A 172 0.19 -6.18 -16.03
C LYS A 172 1.08 -6.48 -14.83
N PRO A 173 2.25 -7.11 -15.00
CA PRO A 173 3.18 -7.31 -13.90
C PRO A 173 3.68 -5.96 -13.37
N VAL A 174 3.81 -5.85 -12.07
CA VAL A 174 4.43 -4.69 -11.40
C VAL A 174 5.93 -4.86 -11.40
N ALA A 175 6.67 -3.92 -11.99
CA ALA A 175 8.11 -3.93 -11.92
C ALA A 175 8.60 -3.62 -10.49
N LYS A 176 9.79 -4.14 -10.14
CA LYS A 176 10.37 -3.90 -8.81
C LYS A 176 10.46 -2.41 -8.47
N ARG A 177 10.88 -1.58 -9.42
CA ARG A 177 10.99 -0.12 -9.25
C ARG A 177 9.63 0.51 -8.93
N GLU A 178 8.59 0.08 -9.61
CA GLU A 178 7.22 0.57 -9.41
C GLU A 178 6.70 0.22 -8.01
N ARG A 179 7.00 -1.00 -7.55
CA ARG A 179 6.66 -1.43 -6.19
C ARG A 179 7.40 -0.63 -5.13
N ASP A 180 8.62 -0.18 -5.40
CA ASP A 180 9.46 0.58 -4.48
C ASP A 180 9.02 2.06 -4.32
N GLU A 181 8.20 2.59 -5.25
CA GLU A 181 7.62 3.94 -5.14
C GLU A 181 6.58 4.04 -4.01
N ILE A 182 5.93 2.92 -3.64
CA ILE A 182 4.98 2.87 -2.54
C ILE A 182 5.67 2.20 -1.34
N GLN A 183 5.79 2.94 -0.25
CA GLN A 183 6.47 2.45 0.95
C GLN A 183 5.54 2.44 2.16
N LEU A 184 5.32 1.26 2.74
CA LEU A 184 4.63 1.08 3.99
C LEU A 184 5.63 0.85 5.12
N HIS A 185 5.60 1.70 6.13
CA HIS A 185 6.33 1.51 7.38
C HIS A 185 5.45 0.78 8.39
N TYR A 186 5.65 -0.52 8.51
CA TYR A 186 4.92 -1.36 9.46
C TYR A 186 5.57 -1.32 10.84
N LEU A 187 4.79 -0.91 11.85
CA LEU A 187 5.19 -0.92 13.26
C LEU A 187 4.50 -2.09 13.95
N PRO A 188 5.19 -3.19 14.27
CA PRO A 188 4.60 -4.31 14.99
C PRO A 188 4.18 -3.90 16.40
N ALA A 189 3.12 -4.55 16.93
CA ALA A 189 2.63 -4.30 18.29
C ALA A 189 3.65 -4.69 19.38
N ARG A 190 4.62 -5.55 19.06
CA ARG A 190 5.72 -5.89 19.94
C ARG A 190 6.70 -4.72 19.94
N ARG A 191 6.59 -3.91 20.98
CA ARG A 191 7.40 -2.70 21.17
C ARG A 191 8.59 -3.06 22.07
N ASP A 192 9.70 -3.45 21.50
CA ASP A 192 10.98 -3.24 22.16
C ASP A 192 11.43 -1.81 21.80
N PRO A 193 11.47 -0.86 22.76
CA PRO A 193 11.92 0.51 22.48
C PRO A 193 13.34 0.54 21.90
N ALA A 194 14.18 -0.44 22.24
CA ALA A 194 15.54 -0.54 21.74
C ALA A 194 15.58 -0.77 20.21
N ASP A 195 14.63 -1.53 19.65
CA ASP A 195 14.58 -1.82 18.22
C ASP A 195 14.13 -0.62 17.38
N HIS A 196 13.40 0.32 17.96
CA HIS A 196 12.79 1.45 17.23
C HIS A 196 13.48 2.78 17.46
N VAL A 197 14.14 2.97 18.59
CA VAL A 197 14.76 4.24 19.03
C VAL A 197 16.28 4.21 18.85
N ALA A 198 16.89 3.05 18.64
CA ALA A 198 18.33 2.94 18.42
C ALA A 198 18.75 3.71 17.16
N TYR A 199 19.89 4.41 17.21
CA TYR A 199 20.51 5.09 16.06
C TYR A 199 20.99 4.13 14.96
N GLY A 200 20.65 2.86 15.04
CA GLY A 200 21.00 1.85 14.06
C GLY A 200 20.35 2.08 12.70
N ALA A 201 21.01 1.59 11.64
CA ALA A 201 20.54 1.71 10.26
C ALA A 201 19.15 1.12 10.00
N THR A 202 18.73 0.17 10.83
CA THR A 202 17.45 -0.56 10.74
C THR A 202 16.36 0.04 11.63
N ALA A 203 16.69 0.88 12.60
CA ALA A 203 15.72 1.50 13.49
C ALA A 203 14.91 2.60 12.76
N LEU A 204 13.63 2.72 13.09
CA LEU A 204 12.72 3.69 12.46
C LEU A 204 13.25 5.11 12.52
N LEU A 205 13.75 5.55 13.69
CA LEU A 205 14.31 6.89 13.87
C LEU A 205 15.54 7.12 13.00
N GLY A 206 16.45 6.13 12.90
CA GLY A 206 17.64 6.22 12.05
C GLY A 206 17.30 6.26 10.55
N ARG A 207 16.14 5.72 10.15
CA ARG A 207 15.65 5.79 8.76
C ARG A 207 15.02 7.15 8.46
N LEU A 208 14.19 7.67 9.36
CA LEU A 208 13.56 8.99 9.23
C LEU A 208 14.60 10.10 9.18
N LEU A 209 15.64 10.04 10.01
CA LEU A 209 16.71 11.04 10.03
C LEU A 209 17.63 11.03 8.79
N ARG A 210 17.61 9.95 8.00
CA ARG A 210 18.35 9.87 6.73
C ARG A 210 17.54 10.22 5.50
N ALA A 211 16.22 10.32 5.63
CA ALA A 211 15.31 10.71 4.56
C ALA A 211 15.15 12.23 4.44
N VAL A 212 15.76 13.00 5.36
CA VAL A 212 15.86 14.47 5.38
C VAL A 212 17.25 14.87 4.90
#